data_32056a075bb801c507779ee277728561
#
_entry.id   32056a075bb801c507779ee277728561
#
_cell.length_a   1.000
_cell.length_b   1.000
_cell.length_c   1.000
_cell.angle_alpha   90.00
_cell.angle_beta   90.00
_cell.angle_gamma   90.00
#
_symmetry.space_group_name_H-M   'P 1'
#
loop_
_entity.id
_entity.type
_entity.pdbx_description
1 polymer ?
#
loop_
_entity_poly.entity_id
_entity_poly.type
_entity_poly.pdbx_seq_one_letter_code
_entity_poly.pdbx_strand_id
1 'polypeptide(L)'
;DCPNFFEMTENKMCAVEFDGSWDWVLRGIENYSKYIFDSFMMPWEKYFDAGFIIVNKKHKQFYQDIVSFYFTHQDNLVKLQETFFNGTDQTPVNILTHLHNIDLKLLPYEFNMNDMARKEVLTDDLLFTKVGWIYQYNAIPNNKENKITNHLMKKTYEHFYGELND
;
A
#
# COMPACT_ATOMS: atom_id res chain seq x y z
N ASP A 1 20.43 2.81 10.13
CA ASP A 1 20.49 1.90 8.97
C ASP A 1 19.19 1.11 8.88
N CYS A 2 18.63 0.99 7.68
CA CYS A 2 17.45 0.19 7.45
C CYS A 2 17.76 -1.29 7.73
N PRO A 3 16.93 -2.02 8.48
CA PRO A 3 17.13 -3.44 8.72
C PRO A 3 17.01 -4.26 7.43
N ASN A 4 17.63 -5.43 7.39
CA ASN A 4 17.45 -6.36 6.29
C ASN A 4 16.05 -7.01 6.39
N PHE A 5 15.06 -6.36 5.77
CA PHE A 5 13.69 -6.85 5.81
C PHE A 5 13.48 -8.19 5.07
N PHE A 6 14.40 -8.61 4.20
CA PHE A 6 14.31 -9.94 3.58
C PHE A 6 14.51 -11.07 4.60
N GLU A 7 15.35 -10.86 5.62
CA GLU A 7 15.54 -11.82 6.70
C GLU A 7 14.31 -11.96 7.60
N MET A 8 13.48 -10.90 7.63
CA MET A 8 12.25 -10.89 8.45
C MET A 8 11.09 -11.66 7.82
N THR A 9 11.21 -12.09 6.56
CA THR A 9 10.07 -12.64 5.80
C THR A 9 9.66 -14.05 6.22
N GLU A 10 10.57 -14.83 6.83
CA GLU A 10 10.31 -16.25 7.16
C GLU A 10 9.79 -17.05 5.94
N ASN A 11 10.23 -16.68 4.75
CA ASN A 11 9.75 -17.22 3.49
C ASN A 11 8.25 -16.96 3.17
N LYS A 12 7.59 -16.07 3.89
CA LYS A 12 6.22 -15.66 3.63
C LYS A 12 6.16 -14.48 2.65
N MET A 13 5.00 -14.24 2.09
CA MET A 13 4.70 -12.94 1.50
C MET A 13 4.57 -11.95 2.65
N CYS A 14 5.21 -10.79 2.54
CA CYS A 14 5.11 -9.76 3.56
C CYS A 14 4.56 -8.49 2.96
N ALA A 15 3.72 -7.82 3.72
CA ALA A 15 3.19 -6.49 3.42
C ALA A 15 3.04 -5.71 4.71
N VAL A 16 2.89 -4.40 4.62
CA VAL A 16 2.67 -3.56 5.79
C VAL A 16 1.17 -3.45 6.06
N GLU A 17 0.77 -3.56 7.32
CA GLU A 17 -0.60 -3.34 7.73
C GLU A 17 -1.11 -1.98 7.25
N PHE A 18 -2.30 -1.95 6.68
CA PHE A 18 -2.93 -0.71 6.26
C PHE A 18 -3.70 -0.11 7.43
N ASP A 19 -3.26 1.03 7.90
CA ASP A 19 -3.87 1.75 9.01
C ASP A 19 -4.64 3.02 8.56
N GLY A 20 -5.10 3.03 7.32
CA GLY A 20 -5.95 4.08 6.77
C GLY A 20 -7.36 4.09 7.37
N SER A 21 -8.30 4.80 6.74
CA SER A 21 -9.66 4.86 7.27
C SER A 21 -10.40 3.54 7.12
N TRP A 22 -11.02 3.09 8.19
CA TRP A 22 -11.87 1.89 8.24
C TRP A 22 -13.00 1.94 7.22
N ASP A 23 -13.62 3.09 7.07
CA ASP A 23 -14.68 3.30 6.09
C ASP A 23 -14.23 2.98 4.67
N TRP A 24 -13.04 3.42 4.29
CA TRP A 24 -12.47 3.14 2.97
C TRP A 24 -12.18 1.64 2.78
N VAL A 25 -11.59 0.99 3.78
CA VAL A 25 -11.26 -0.44 3.75
C VAL A 25 -12.53 -1.29 3.64
N LEU A 26 -13.48 -1.09 4.56
CA LEU A 26 -14.70 -1.89 4.61
C LEU A 26 -15.56 -1.71 3.35
N ARG A 27 -15.71 -0.47 2.87
CA ARG A 27 -16.42 -0.18 1.63
C ARG A 27 -15.73 -0.83 0.42
N GLY A 28 -14.40 -0.82 0.37
CA GLY A 28 -13.63 -1.50 -0.66
C GLY A 28 -13.90 -3.00 -0.65
N ILE A 29 -13.73 -3.66 0.50
CA ILE A 29 -13.96 -5.10 0.65
C ILE A 29 -15.40 -5.46 0.24
N GLU A 30 -16.40 -4.76 0.76
CA GLU A 30 -17.81 -5.03 0.47
C GLU A 30 -18.11 -4.93 -1.04
N ASN A 31 -17.69 -3.84 -1.67
CA ASN A 31 -17.97 -3.60 -3.08
C ASN A 31 -17.28 -4.61 -3.99
N TYR A 32 -15.99 -4.84 -3.79
CA TYR A 32 -15.26 -5.80 -4.61
C TYR A 32 -15.75 -7.24 -4.39
N SER A 33 -16.04 -7.62 -3.14
CA SER A 33 -16.60 -8.92 -2.81
C SER A 33 -17.93 -9.15 -3.53
N LYS A 34 -18.83 -8.17 -3.47
CA LYS A 34 -20.16 -8.25 -4.07
C LYS A 34 -20.15 -8.33 -5.60
N TYR A 35 -19.29 -7.54 -6.25
CA TYR A 35 -19.38 -7.36 -7.70
C TYR A 35 -18.36 -8.17 -8.51
N ILE A 36 -17.31 -8.70 -7.88
CA ILE A 36 -16.23 -9.41 -8.57
C ILE A 36 -15.90 -10.77 -7.94
N PHE A 37 -15.99 -10.90 -6.62
CA PHE A 37 -15.48 -12.06 -5.90
C PHE A 37 -16.58 -12.94 -5.27
N ASP A 38 -17.74 -13.05 -5.92
CA ASP A 38 -18.84 -13.95 -5.52
C ASP A 38 -19.18 -13.86 -4.02
N SER A 39 -19.16 -12.66 -3.46
CA SER A 39 -19.41 -12.38 -2.05
C SER A 39 -18.37 -12.95 -1.07
N PHE A 40 -17.17 -13.28 -1.55
CA PHE A 40 -16.08 -13.67 -0.66
C PHE A 40 -15.66 -12.49 0.23
N MET A 41 -15.72 -12.68 1.56
CA MET A 41 -15.35 -11.67 2.54
C MET A 41 -14.02 -12.05 3.19
N MET A 42 -13.01 -11.21 3.00
CA MET A 42 -11.75 -11.35 3.71
C MET A 42 -11.81 -10.78 5.12
N PRO A 43 -10.99 -11.25 6.07
CA PRO A 43 -10.84 -10.62 7.38
C PRO A 43 -10.20 -9.23 7.23
N TRP A 44 -10.98 -8.18 7.54
CA TRP A 44 -10.58 -6.79 7.33
C TRP A 44 -9.34 -6.39 8.17
N GLU A 45 -9.15 -7.01 9.34
CA GLU A 45 -8.01 -6.79 10.22
C GLU A 45 -6.68 -7.28 9.64
N LYS A 46 -6.73 -8.00 8.53
CA LYS A 46 -5.56 -8.44 7.77
C LYS A 46 -5.35 -7.69 6.47
N TYR A 47 -6.06 -6.56 6.33
CA TYR A 47 -5.89 -5.71 5.16
C TYR A 47 -4.53 -5.02 5.19
N PHE A 48 -3.81 -5.06 4.08
CA PHE A 48 -2.47 -4.49 3.97
C PHE A 48 -2.38 -3.43 2.88
N ASP A 49 -1.38 -2.57 3.01
CA ASP A 49 -1.01 -1.61 1.99
C ASP A 49 -0.28 -2.30 0.84
N ALA A 50 -0.79 -2.12 -0.39
CA ALA A 50 -0.20 -2.70 -1.59
C ALA A 50 1.01 -1.91 -2.12
N GLY A 51 1.34 -0.77 -1.51
CA GLY A 51 2.50 0.05 -1.89
C GLY A 51 3.84 -0.55 -1.50
N PHE A 52 3.86 -1.51 -0.57
CA PHE A 52 5.06 -2.22 -0.16
C PHE A 52 4.77 -3.70 0.08
N ILE A 53 5.28 -4.55 -0.79
CA ILE A 53 5.13 -6.00 -0.70
C ILE A 53 6.47 -6.69 -0.92
N ILE A 54 6.82 -7.63 -0.05
CA ILE A 54 7.99 -8.48 -0.22
C ILE A 54 7.53 -9.87 -0.63
N VAL A 55 8.09 -10.36 -1.72
CA VAL A 55 7.75 -11.67 -2.28
C VAL A 55 9.02 -12.49 -2.51
N ASN A 56 8.85 -13.79 -2.64
CA ASN A 56 9.91 -14.68 -3.06
C ASN A 56 9.49 -15.51 -4.28
N LYS A 57 10.39 -16.31 -4.79
CA LYS A 57 10.19 -17.08 -6.03
C LYS A 57 8.96 -18.00 -5.99
N LYS A 58 8.53 -18.50 -4.82
CA LYS A 58 7.35 -19.37 -4.71
C LYS A 58 6.04 -18.65 -4.98
N HIS A 59 6.00 -17.31 -4.87
CA HIS A 59 4.82 -16.49 -5.14
C HIS A 59 4.65 -16.11 -6.62
N LYS A 60 5.57 -16.55 -7.50
CA LYS A 60 5.55 -16.19 -8.92
C LYS A 60 4.22 -16.50 -9.58
N GLN A 61 3.67 -17.72 -9.34
CA GLN A 61 2.39 -18.14 -9.93
C GLN A 61 1.25 -17.24 -9.45
N PHE A 62 1.20 -16.95 -8.17
CA PHE A 62 0.20 -16.04 -7.61
C PHE A 62 0.20 -14.66 -8.29
N TYR A 63 1.38 -14.10 -8.56
CA TYR A 63 1.46 -12.82 -9.28
C TYR A 63 1.06 -12.93 -10.75
N GLN A 64 1.31 -14.05 -11.39
CA GLN A 64 0.79 -14.30 -12.74
C GLN A 64 -0.75 -14.39 -12.74
N ASP A 65 -1.33 -15.01 -11.72
CA ASP A 65 -2.77 -15.09 -11.54
C ASP A 65 -3.39 -13.70 -11.29
N ILE A 66 -2.75 -12.85 -10.48
CA ILE A 66 -3.14 -11.45 -10.30
C ILE A 66 -3.15 -10.71 -11.65
N VAL A 67 -2.09 -10.82 -12.44
CA VAL A 67 -2.01 -10.15 -13.75
C VAL A 67 -3.13 -10.64 -14.67
N SER A 68 -3.38 -11.94 -14.72
CA SER A 68 -4.48 -12.53 -15.51
C SER A 68 -5.84 -12.04 -15.03
N PHE A 69 -6.03 -11.94 -13.71
CA PHE A 69 -7.24 -11.40 -13.12
C PHE A 69 -7.49 -9.95 -13.56
N TYR A 70 -6.48 -9.09 -13.52
CA TYR A 70 -6.61 -7.71 -13.96
C TYR A 70 -7.01 -7.59 -15.43
N PHE A 71 -6.40 -8.36 -16.31
CA PHE A 71 -6.78 -8.36 -17.73
C PHE A 71 -8.23 -8.86 -17.95
N THR A 72 -8.67 -9.84 -17.16
CA THR A 72 -10.03 -10.38 -17.28
C THR A 72 -11.10 -9.43 -16.75
N HIS A 73 -10.79 -8.66 -15.69
CA HIS A 73 -11.76 -7.85 -14.98
C HIS A 73 -11.57 -6.33 -15.15
N GLN A 74 -10.70 -5.89 -16.07
CA GLN A 74 -10.31 -4.49 -16.23
C GLN A 74 -11.50 -3.54 -16.28
N ASP A 75 -12.47 -3.80 -17.12
CA ASP A 75 -13.64 -2.92 -17.30
C ASP A 75 -14.48 -2.82 -16.01
N ASN A 76 -14.65 -3.94 -15.31
CA ASN A 76 -15.36 -3.97 -14.03
C ASN A 76 -14.61 -3.21 -12.94
N LEU A 77 -13.28 -3.35 -12.88
CA LEU A 77 -12.44 -2.64 -11.91
C LEU A 77 -12.52 -1.12 -12.12
N VAL A 78 -12.40 -0.67 -13.36
CA VAL A 78 -12.53 0.75 -13.71
C VAL A 78 -13.91 1.28 -13.33
N LYS A 79 -14.97 0.55 -13.68
CA LYS A 79 -16.34 0.93 -13.32
C LYS A 79 -16.58 1.03 -11.81
N LEU A 80 -16.02 0.09 -11.03
CA LEU A 80 -16.12 0.14 -9.56
C LEU A 80 -15.34 1.32 -9.00
N GLN A 81 -14.16 1.63 -9.55
CA GLN A 81 -13.38 2.80 -9.15
C GLN A 81 -14.17 4.10 -9.39
N GLU A 82 -14.78 4.25 -10.56
CA GLU A 82 -15.58 5.42 -10.89
C GLU A 82 -16.84 5.56 -10.03
N THR A 83 -17.45 4.43 -9.65
CA THR A 83 -18.71 4.40 -8.89
C THR A 83 -18.49 4.61 -7.40
N PHE A 84 -17.46 3.99 -6.83
CA PHE A 84 -17.27 3.91 -5.37
C PHE A 84 -16.00 4.60 -4.89
N PHE A 85 -15.20 5.15 -5.79
CA PHE A 85 -13.94 5.85 -5.50
C PHE A 85 -12.92 4.98 -4.73
N ASN A 86 -12.98 3.64 -4.92
CA ASN A 86 -11.97 2.72 -4.43
C ASN A 86 -10.87 2.53 -5.49
N GLY A 87 -9.63 2.30 -5.05
CA GLY A 87 -8.53 1.99 -5.96
C GLY A 87 -8.73 0.65 -6.67
N THR A 88 -8.17 0.49 -7.86
CA THR A 88 -8.30 -0.73 -8.67
C THR A 88 -7.30 -1.82 -8.29
N ASP A 89 -6.35 -1.56 -7.43
CA ASP A 89 -5.22 -2.43 -7.10
C ASP A 89 -5.28 -3.01 -5.68
N GLN A 90 -5.26 -2.18 -4.67
CA GLN A 90 -5.05 -2.60 -3.29
C GLN A 90 -6.10 -3.59 -2.78
N THR A 91 -7.39 -3.29 -2.93
CA THR A 91 -8.45 -4.19 -2.43
C THR A 91 -8.51 -5.52 -3.18
N PRO A 92 -8.45 -5.58 -4.53
CA PRO A 92 -8.37 -6.84 -5.23
C PRO A 92 -7.16 -7.70 -4.85
N VAL A 93 -5.97 -7.11 -4.70
CA VAL A 93 -4.77 -7.85 -4.28
C VAL A 93 -4.95 -8.43 -2.88
N ASN A 94 -5.52 -7.67 -1.95
CA ASN A 94 -5.85 -8.14 -0.61
C ASN A 94 -6.81 -9.33 -0.66
N ILE A 95 -7.92 -9.23 -1.40
CA ILE A 95 -8.91 -10.31 -1.53
C ILE A 95 -8.27 -11.55 -2.17
N LEU A 96 -7.53 -11.40 -3.27
CA LEU A 96 -6.85 -12.51 -3.95
C LEU A 96 -5.83 -13.20 -3.04
N THR A 97 -5.09 -12.46 -2.22
CA THR A 97 -4.14 -13.02 -1.26
C THR A 97 -4.83 -13.99 -0.30
N HIS A 98 -6.00 -13.61 0.22
CA HIS A 98 -6.78 -14.46 1.11
C HIS A 98 -7.49 -15.60 0.38
N LEU A 99 -8.04 -15.33 -0.80
CA LEU A 99 -8.73 -16.34 -1.61
C LEU A 99 -7.79 -17.47 -2.04
N HIS A 100 -6.54 -17.14 -2.37
CA HIS A 100 -5.50 -18.12 -2.71
C HIS A 100 -4.76 -18.69 -1.48
N ASN A 101 -5.19 -18.35 -0.26
CA ASN A 101 -4.55 -18.79 0.98
C ASN A 101 -3.03 -18.56 1.01
N ILE A 102 -2.60 -17.42 0.51
CA ILE A 102 -1.18 -17.04 0.54
C ILE A 102 -0.74 -16.82 2.00
N ASP A 103 0.35 -17.46 2.38
CA ASP A 103 0.93 -17.29 3.71
C ASP A 103 1.51 -15.87 3.85
N LEU A 104 0.74 -15.00 4.49
CA LEU A 104 1.00 -13.58 4.67
C LEU A 104 1.54 -13.29 6.07
N LYS A 105 2.61 -12.50 6.13
CA LYS A 105 3.12 -11.89 7.36
C LYS A 105 2.99 -10.37 7.27
N LEU A 106 2.27 -9.77 8.20
CA LEU A 106 2.19 -8.32 8.30
C LEU A 106 3.44 -7.78 9.02
N LEU A 107 4.03 -6.76 8.43
CA LEU A 107 5.16 -6.02 8.96
C LEU A 107 4.67 -4.73 9.63
N PRO A 108 5.45 -4.21 10.59
CA PRO A 108 5.14 -2.93 11.23
C PRO A 108 5.09 -1.77 10.23
N TYR A 109 4.34 -0.71 10.58
CA TYR A 109 4.12 0.46 9.72
C TYR A 109 5.40 1.22 9.36
N GLU A 110 6.46 1.06 10.14
CA GLU A 110 7.78 1.68 9.90
C GLU A 110 8.40 1.25 8.56
N PHE A 111 7.96 0.11 8.03
CA PHE A 111 8.40 -0.40 6.72
C PHE A 111 7.64 0.20 5.53
N ASN A 112 6.57 0.93 5.78
CA ASN A 112 5.85 1.69 4.74
C ASN A 112 5.00 2.76 5.39
N MET A 113 5.62 3.85 5.79
CA MET A 113 4.91 5.00 6.33
C MET A 113 4.11 5.70 5.23
N ASN A 114 2.82 5.46 5.23
CA ASN A 114 1.88 6.05 4.28
C ASN A 114 0.90 7.00 4.98
N ASP A 115 0.03 7.64 4.21
CA ASP A 115 -1.01 8.54 4.73
C ASP A 115 -0.49 9.61 5.71
N MET A 116 0.75 10.03 5.54
CA MET A 116 1.46 10.89 6.48
C MET A 116 0.72 12.20 6.78
N ALA A 117 0.01 12.74 5.81
CA ALA A 117 -0.78 13.96 6.02
C ALA A 117 -1.94 13.74 7.00
N ARG A 118 -2.62 12.59 6.91
CA ARG A 118 -3.73 12.24 7.84
C ARG A 118 -3.26 11.88 9.23
N LYS A 119 -2.05 11.36 9.34
CA LYS A 119 -1.43 11.00 10.63
C LYS A 119 -0.71 12.16 11.28
N GLU A 120 -0.76 13.34 10.66
CA GLU A 120 -0.11 14.56 11.17
C GLU A 120 1.39 14.38 11.46
N VAL A 121 2.05 13.53 10.68
CA VAL A 121 3.50 13.27 10.84
C VAL A 121 4.39 14.18 9.97
N LEU A 122 3.77 15.02 9.14
CA LEU A 122 4.48 15.99 8.31
C LEU A 122 4.79 17.24 9.14
N THR A 123 6.01 17.30 9.64
CA THR A 123 6.52 18.43 10.39
C THR A 123 7.76 19.00 9.71
N ASP A 124 8.10 20.25 10.01
CA ASP A 124 9.32 20.87 9.50
C ASP A 124 10.59 20.15 9.96
N ASP A 125 10.54 19.50 11.12
CA ASP A 125 11.66 18.75 11.70
C ASP A 125 11.79 17.33 11.11
N LEU A 126 10.93 16.95 10.18
CA LEU A 126 10.91 15.62 9.56
C LEU A 126 10.93 14.48 10.60
N LEU A 127 10.15 14.60 11.67
CA LEU A 127 10.15 13.66 12.80
C LEU A 127 9.84 12.20 12.37
N PHE A 128 9.07 11.99 11.30
CA PHE A 128 8.78 10.67 10.77
C PHE A 128 10.05 9.90 10.35
N THR A 129 11.14 10.60 10.01
CA THR A 129 12.42 9.99 9.67
C THR A 129 13.11 9.29 10.84
N LYS A 130 12.66 9.57 12.08
CA LYS A 130 13.18 8.92 13.29
C LYS A 130 12.52 7.59 13.60
N VAL A 131 11.40 7.29 12.97
CA VAL A 131 10.62 6.06 13.23
C VAL A 131 10.47 5.17 12.00
N GLY A 132 10.42 5.72 10.79
CA GLY A 132 10.20 4.97 9.56
C GLY A 132 11.48 4.60 8.81
N TRP A 133 11.39 3.53 8.04
CA TRP A 133 12.47 3.08 7.13
C TRP A 133 12.15 3.36 5.67
N ILE A 134 10.86 3.26 5.30
CA ILE A 134 10.37 3.51 3.96
C ILE A 134 9.20 4.49 4.04
N TYR A 135 9.17 5.47 3.16
CA TYR A 135 8.18 6.55 3.16
C TYR A 135 7.41 6.57 1.85
N GLN A 136 6.09 6.46 1.94
CA GLN A 136 5.20 6.57 0.80
C GLN A 136 4.46 7.91 0.85
N TYR A 137 4.74 8.77 -0.10
CA TYR A 137 4.20 10.13 -0.17
C TYR A 137 2.82 10.18 -0.84
N ASN A 138 1.90 9.33 -0.37
CA ASN A 138 0.50 9.33 -0.77
C ASN A 138 -0.34 10.19 0.18
N ALA A 139 -1.58 10.46 -0.22
CA ALA A 139 -2.56 11.23 0.55
C ALA A 139 -2.07 12.60 1.07
N ILE A 140 -0.94 13.10 0.55
CA ILE A 140 -0.45 14.44 0.83
C ILE A 140 -1.18 15.40 -0.11
N PRO A 141 -1.80 16.47 0.39
CA PRO A 141 -2.43 17.47 -0.43
C PRO A 141 -1.47 17.95 -1.50
N ASN A 142 -1.73 17.61 -2.76
CA ASN A 142 -0.89 18.03 -3.87
C ASN A 142 -1.55 19.21 -4.58
N ASN A 143 -1.14 20.38 -4.17
CA ASN A 143 -1.53 21.60 -4.87
C ASN A 143 -0.72 21.69 -6.17
N LYS A 144 -1.41 21.80 -7.30
CA LYS A 144 -0.79 21.85 -8.62
C LYS A 144 0.26 22.96 -8.79
N GLU A 145 0.11 24.04 -8.03
CA GLU A 145 1.03 25.18 -8.07
C GLU A 145 2.28 24.95 -7.24
N ASN A 146 2.16 24.37 -6.05
CA ASN A 146 3.25 24.27 -5.08
C ASN A 146 3.95 22.92 -5.06
N LYS A 147 3.39 21.87 -5.67
CA LYS A 147 3.96 20.51 -5.73
C LYS A 147 4.51 20.04 -4.37
N ILE A 148 3.70 20.16 -3.33
CA ILE A 148 4.10 19.90 -1.93
C ILE A 148 4.76 18.52 -1.78
N THR A 149 4.23 17.50 -2.46
CA THR A 149 4.81 16.15 -2.45
C THR A 149 6.26 16.15 -2.91
N ASN A 150 6.56 16.80 -4.04
CA ASN A 150 7.93 16.88 -4.56
C ASN A 150 8.86 17.63 -3.61
N HIS A 151 8.38 18.72 -3.01
CA HIS A 151 9.13 19.49 -2.03
C HIS A 151 9.47 18.62 -0.80
N LEU A 152 8.51 17.88 -0.27
CA LEU A 152 8.73 16.99 0.88
C LEU A 152 9.68 15.84 0.55
N MET A 153 9.59 15.26 -0.64
CA MET A 153 10.53 14.23 -1.10
C MET A 153 11.94 14.78 -1.19
N LYS A 154 12.12 15.97 -1.80
CA LYS A 154 13.43 16.64 -1.88
C LYS A 154 13.97 16.92 -0.48
N LYS A 155 13.18 17.53 0.40
CA LYS A 155 13.56 17.86 1.78
C LYS A 155 13.96 16.60 2.57
N THR A 156 13.25 15.48 2.38
CA THR A 156 13.59 14.20 3.03
C THR A 156 14.91 13.65 2.48
N TYR A 157 15.12 13.71 1.18
CA TYR A 157 16.39 13.30 0.57
C TYR A 157 17.56 14.12 1.12
N GLU A 158 17.43 15.44 1.14
CA GLU A 158 18.46 16.35 1.63
C GLU A 158 18.78 16.14 3.13
N HIS A 159 17.78 15.74 3.92
CA HIS A 159 17.97 15.37 5.30
C HIS A 159 18.95 14.20 5.51
N PHE A 160 18.90 13.19 4.61
CA PHE A 160 19.74 12.01 4.72
C PHE A 160 21.09 12.13 3.99
N TYR A 161 21.12 12.85 2.89
CA TYR A 161 22.23 12.78 1.92
C TYR A 161 22.89 14.13 1.64
N GLY A 162 22.39 15.22 2.23
CA GLY A 162 22.85 16.58 1.94
C GLY A 162 22.18 17.20 0.71
N GLU A 163 22.51 18.46 0.44
CA GLU A 163 21.90 19.21 -0.65
C GLU A 163 22.10 18.51 -2.01
N LEU A 164 21.03 18.47 -2.80
CA LEU A 164 21.12 18.08 -4.20
C LEU A 164 21.86 19.21 -4.94
N ASN A 165 23.08 18.92 -5.40
CA ASN A 165 23.74 19.80 -6.34
C ASN A 165 23.00 19.69 -7.67
N ASP A 166 22.37 20.79 -8.09
CA ASP A 166 21.67 20.93 -9.38
C ASP A 166 22.64 20.83 -10.56
#